data_9851b3508923e738b202bf941cabde10
#
_entry.id   9851b3508923e738b202bf941cabde10
#
_cell.length_a   1.000
_cell.length_b   1.000
_cell.length_c   1.000
_cell.angle_alpha   90.00
_cell.angle_beta   90.00
_cell.angle_gamma   90.00
#
_symmetry.space_group_name_H-M   'P 1'
#
loop_
_entity.id
_entity.type
_entity.pdbx_description
1 polymer ?
#
loop_
_entity_poly.entity_id
_entity_poly.type
_entity_poly.pdbx_seq_one_letter_code
_entity_poly.pdbx_strand_id
1 'polypeptide(L)'
;MTDRVPRVSVFMASYNGAAYVEDAVQSVLAQTLSDLELVIVDDGSGAPTLDILRRLAREDTRIRLVESAHNGQIGTLNQALALCRGTLIARLDHDDVCLPDRLARQVSYLEAHPGVAAVGGEMAFMDGVGRAIEQKRRDPLKRVRHAPLAFPPKQVFVSGSTLMARKTAWDATGGFRPEFKAAEDRDICWLLARQGRVVRLPDIVVRYRMHDTNLSVMVRRTQLFSQFLASLAAVAAELGIDDTVVRSGIVVGGDYAPSVAGYRALLAERYPVETYWLFFLARMRAWVLGGYADGAALAAAIQAHWRARPWDRARLVTWLAALRYTQRKAALTVAEDA
;
A
#
# COMPACT_ATOMS: atom_id res chain seq x y z
N MET A 1 14.09 -29.23 12.48
CA MET A 1 13.12 -28.12 12.54
C MET A 1 12.07 -28.53 13.55
N THR A 2 11.83 -27.73 14.58
CA THR A 2 10.81 -28.04 15.59
C THR A 2 9.43 -27.86 14.96
N ASP A 3 8.51 -28.85 15.12
CA ASP A 3 7.11 -28.81 14.66
C ASP A 3 6.27 -27.70 15.33
N ARG A 4 6.88 -26.88 16.16
CA ARG A 4 6.21 -25.81 16.88
C ARG A 4 5.85 -24.67 15.92
N VAL A 5 4.55 -24.34 15.89
CA VAL A 5 4.05 -23.15 15.18
C VAL A 5 4.53 -21.89 15.91
N PRO A 6 5.27 -20.98 15.26
CA PRO A 6 5.72 -19.75 15.90
C PRO A 6 4.54 -18.82 16.20
N ARG A 7 4.70 -17.94 17.16
CA ARG A 7 3.69 -16.93 17.48
C ARG A 7 3.48 -15.96 16.32
N VAL A 8 4.58 -15.50 15.73
CA VAL A 8 4.58 -14.54 14.61
C VAL A 8 5.42 -15.08 13.47
N SER A 9 4.89 -15.04 12.26
CA SER A 9 5.69 -15.09 11.04
C SER A 9 5.90 -13.67 10.55
N VAL A 10 7.15 -13.26 10.35
CA VAL A 10 7.48 -12.06 9.58
C VAL A 10 7.81 -12.50 8.16
N PHE A 11 7.19 -11.89 7.15
CA PHE A 11 7.55 -12.16 5.76
C PHE A 11 8.17 -10.95 5.09
N MET A 12 9.12 -11.24 4.19
CA MET A 12 9.91 -10.26 3.47
C MET A 12 10.12 -10.72 2.03
N ALA A 13 9.83 -9.85 1.07
CA ALA A 13 10.28 -10.01 -0.31
C ALA A 13 11.58 -9.24 -0.50
N SER A 14 12.58 -9.85 -1.14
CA SER A 14 13.88 -9.23 -1.41
C SER A 14 14.18 -9.26 -2.90
N TYR A 15 14.67 -8.14 -3.43
CA TYR A 15 15.20 -8.06 -4.78
C TYR A 15 16.32 -7.01 -4.85
N ASN A 16 17.54 -7.47 -5.15
CA ASN A 16 18.73 -6.62 -5.25
C ASN A 16 18.95 -5.67 -4.05
N GLY A 17 18.61 -6.15 -2.84
CA GLY A 17 18.59 -5.38 -1.60
C GLY A 17 19.91 -5.36 -0.82
N ALA A 18 21.07 -5.68 -1.42
CA ALA A 18 22.36 -5.85 -0.74
C ALA A 18 22.73 -4.70 0.20
N ALA A 19 22.34 -3.47 -0.13
CA ALA A 19 22.66 -2.29 0.67
C ALA A 19 21.90 -2.22 2.02
N TYR A 20 20.77 -2.91 2.15
CA TYR A 20 19.81 -2.67 3.25
C TYR A 20 19.29 -3.94 3.91
N VAL A 21 19.31 -5.07 3.20
CA VAL A 21 18.64 -6.30 3.64
C VAL A 21 19.21 -6.84 4.95
N GLU A 22 20.50 -6.65 5.23
CA GLU A 22 21.11 -7.05 6.49
C GLU A 22 20.54 -6.29 7.67
N ASP A 23 20.42 -4.95 7.59
CA ASP A 23 19.79 -4.12 8.62
C ASP A 23 18.35 -4.56 8.90
N ALA A 24 17.59 -4.81 7.82
CA ALA A 24 16.20 -5.22 7.91
C ALA A 24 16.06 -6.56 8.63
N VAL A 25 16.84 -7.58 8.22
CA VAL A 25 16.83 -8.91 8.83
C VAL A 25 17.25 -8.84 10.30
N GLN A 26 18.35 -8.17 10.61
CA GLN A 26 18.84 -8.03 11.99
C GLN A 26 17.80 -7.33 12.88
N SER A 27 17.06 -6.36 12.37
CA SER A 27 16.00 -5.67 13.11
C SER A 27 14.84 -6.60 13.50
N VAL A 28 14.55 -7.62 12.69
CA VAL A 28 13.55 -8.64 13.01
C VAL A 28 14.10 -9.65 14.04
N LEU A 29 15.34 -10.07 13.87
CA LEU A 29 15.96 -11.03 14.78
C LEU A 29 16.18 -10.45 16.20
N ALA A 30 16.36 -9.14 16.29
CA ALA A 30 16.54 -8.38 17.53
C ALA A 30 15.23 -7.97 18.22
N GLN A 31 14.08 -8.45 17.76
CA GLN A 31 12.79 -8.15 18.41
C GLN A 31 12.72 -8.71 19.82
N THR A 32 12.08 -7.97 20.72
CA THR A 32 11.85 -8.42 22.12
C THR A 32 10.96 -9.67 22.20
N LEU A 33 10.11 -9.89 21.20
CA LEU A 33 9.37 -11.13 21.01
C LEU A 33 10.28 -12.14 20.29
N SER A 34 10.72 -13.18 20.96
CA SER A 34 11.62 -14.20 20.40
C SER A 34 10.91 -15.35 19.67
N ASP A 35 9.61 -15.59 19.97
CA ASP A 35 8.81 -16.66 19.35
C ASP A 35 8.32 -16.21 17.95
N LEU A 36 9.26 -16.17 17.02
CA LEU A 36 9.03 -15.75 15.64
C LEU A 36 9.78 -16.64 14.63
N GLU A 37 9.31 -16.64 13.39
CA GLU A 37 10.06 -17.01 12.20
C GLU A 37 10.15 -15.82 11.24
N LEU A 38 11.21 -15.77 10.45
CA LEU A 38 11.40 -14.80 9.37
C LEU A 38 11.45 -15.55 8.04
N VAL A 39 10.42 -15.38 7.24
CA VAL A 39 10.31 -15.96 5.90
C VAL A 39 10.78 -14.94 4.87
N ILE A 40 11.89 -15.22 4.21
CA ILE A 40 12.45 -14.36 3.17
C ILE A 40 12.32 -15.08 1.84
N VAL A 41 11.67 -14.44 0.86
CA VAL A 41 11.70 -14.90 -0.52
C VAL A 41 12.51 -13.91 -1.34
N ASP A 42 13.59 -14.40 -1.91
CA ASP A 42 14.42 -13.64 -2.84
C ASP A 42 13.89 -13.80 -4.26
N ASP A 43 13.70 -12.71 -4.94
CA ASP A 43 13.06 -12.61 -6.27
C ASP A 43 14.09 -12.64 -7.42
N GLY A 44 15.09 -13.51 -7.32
CA GLY A 44 16.12 -13.65 -8.34
C GLY A 44 17.19 -12.57 -8.29
N SER A 45 17.63 -12.20 -7.11
CA SER A 45 18.70 -11.22 -6.91
C SER A 45 20.07 -11.70 -7.42
N GLY A 46 20.96 -10.73 -7.68
CA GLY A 46 22.37 -10.99 -7.92
C GLY A 46 23.13 -11.46 -6.68
N ALA A 47 24.34 -11.99 -6.90
CA ALA A 47 25.20 -12.59 -5.85
C ALA A 47 25.37 -11.74 -4.58
N PRO A 48 25.60 -10.41 -4.64
CA PRO A 48 25.79 -9.62 -3.41
C PRO A 48 24.63 -9.73 -2.42
N THR A 49 23.39 -9.76 -2.90
CA THR A 49 22.20 -9.93 -2.04
C THR A 49 22.07 -11.35 -1.54
N LEU A 50 22.21 -12.33 -2.44
CA LEU A 50 22.10 -13.75 -2.10
C LEU A 50 23.15 -14.20 -1.10
N ASP A 51 24.39 -13.73 -1.21
CA ASP A 51 25.48 -14.09 -0.29
C ASP A 51 25.18 -13.61 1.14
N ILE A 52 24.63 -12.39 1.28
CA ILE A 52 24.18 -11.86 2.58
C ILE A 52 23.05 -12.73 3.13
N LEU A 53 22.00 -12.97 2.36
CA LEU A 53 20.83 -13.72 2.79
C LEU A 53 21.17 -15.17 3.18
N ARG A 54 22.02 -15.84 2.38
CA ARG A 54 22.50 -17.21 2.67
C ARG A 54 23.34 -17.25 3.95
N ARG A 55 24.19 -16.24 4.18
CA ARG A 55 24.98 -16.14 5.42
C ARG A 55 24.05 -15.99 6.61
N LEU A 56 23.11 -15.03 6.59
CA LEU A 56 22.18 -14.79 7.68
C LEU A 56 21.30 -16.02 7.98
N ALA A 57 20.84 -16.73 6.94
CA ALA A 57 20.04 -17.95 7.12
C ALA A 57 20.83 -19.13 7.72
N ARG A 58 22.17 -19.16 7.58
CA ARG A 58 23.02 -20.13 8.28
C ARG A 58 23.28 -19.74 9.74
N GLU A 59 23.31 -18.44 10.04
CA GLU A 59 23.60 -17.91 11.37
C GLU A 59 22.40 -17.99 12.32
N ASP A 60 21.15 -17.89 11.81
CA ASP A 60 19.95 -17.93 12.64
C ASP A 60 18.88 -18.87 12.07
N THR A 61 18.54 -19.90 12.83
CA THR A 61 17.56 -20.93 12.43
C THR A 61 16.12 -20.45 12.34
N ARG A 62 15.81 -19.25 12.83
CA ARG A 62 14.49 -18.61 12.66
C ARG A 62 14.27 -18.10 11.23
N ILE A 63 15.35 -17.96 10.44
CA ILE A 63 15.25 -17.53 9.04
C ILE A 63 14.93 -18.73 8.16
N ARG A 64 13.89 -18.57 7.37
CA ARG A 64 13.55 -19.45 6.27
C ARG A 64 13.73 -18.70 4.94
N LEU A 65 14.88 -18.94 4.31
CA LEU A 65 15.20 -18.35 3.00
C LEU A 65 14.68 -19.24 1.86
N VAL A 66 14.01 -18.64 0.88
CA VAL A 66 13.61 -19.27 -0.38
C VAL A 66 14.13 -18.41 -1.52
N GLU A 67 14.96 -18.99 -2.37
CA GLU A 67 15.46 -18.37 -3.58
C GLU A 67 14.54 -18.73 -4.74
N SER A 68 14.00 -17.73 -5.44
CA SER A 68 13.06 -17.92 -6.53
C SER A 68 13.57 -17.29 -7.82
N ALA A 69 13.03 -17.71 -8.95
CA ALA A 69 13.15 -16.94 -10.19
C ALA A 69 12.36 -15.64 -10.07
N HIS A 70 12.78 -14.60 -10.78
CA HIS A 70 12.14 -13.29 -10.75
C HIS A 70 10.66 -13.39 -11.15
N ASN A 71 9.78 -13.10 -10.21
CA ASN A 71 8.32 -13.15 -10.34
C ASN A 71 7.64 -11.80 -10.04
N GLY A 72 8.44 -10.79 -9.73
CA GLY A 72 8.02 -9.46 -9.35
C GLY A 72 7.45 -9.38 -7.92
N GLN A 73 7.36 -8.15 -7.42
CA GLN A 73 7.03 -7.87 -6.01
C GLN A 73 5.79 -8.63 -5.51
N ILE A 74 4.68 -8.58 -6.26
CA ILE A 74 3.41 -9.18 -5.80
C ILE A 74 3.48 -10.71 -5.75
N GLY A 75 4.10 -11.32 -6.76
CA GLY A 75 4.29 -12.77 -6.79
C GLY A 75 5.16 -13.24 -5.62
N THR A 76 6.24 -12.52 -5.35
CA THR A 76 7.18 -12.80 -4.27
C THR A 76 6.56 -12.58 -2.89
N LEU A 77 5.76 -11.51 -2.70
CA LEU A 77 5.01 -11.29 -1.46
C LEU A 77 4.00 -12.42 -1.20
N ASN A 78 3.26 -12.85 -2.23
CA ASN A 78 2.31 -13.95 -2.11
C ASN A 78 3.01 -15.28 -1.78
N GLN A 79 4.15 -15.55 -2.40
CA GLN A 79 4.94 -16.74 -2.11
C GLN A 79 5.44 -16.73 -0.65
N ALA A 80 5.94 -15.59 -0.17
CA ALA A 80 6.40 -15.45 1.21
C ALA A 80 5.25 -15.59 2.20
N LEU A 81 4.10 -14.97 1.93
CA LEU A 81 2.89 -15.07 2.75
C LEU A 81 2.39 -16.52 2.87
N ALA A 82 2.36 -17.27 1.76
CA ALA A 82 1.93 -18.67 1.74
C ALA A 82 2.81 -19.61 2.58
N LEU A 83 4.07 -19.22 2.81
CA LEU A 83 5.03 -19.99 3.59
C LEU A 83 4.94 -19.71 5.10
N CYS A 84 4.21 -18.69 5.52
CA CYS A 84 4.05 -18.29 6.92
C CYS A 84 3.19 -19.28 7.71
N ARG A 85 3.70 -19.72 8.86
CA ARG A 85 3.02 -20.71 9.74
C ARG A 85 2.43 -20.07 11.00
N GLY A 86 2.93 -18.89 11.40
CA GLY A 86 2.55 -18.20 12.62
C GLY A 86 1.06 -17.87 12.71
N THR A 87 0.53 -17.80 13.92
CA THR A 87 -0.86 -17.39 14.17
C THR A 87 -1.12 -15.92 13.85
N LEU A 88 -0.07 -15.12 13.90
CA LEU A 88 -0.03 -13.73 13.46
C LEU A 88 1.04 -13.60 12.37
N ILE A 89 0.76 -12.80 11.35
CA ILE A 89 1.67 -12.61 10.21
C ILE A 89 1.93 -11.13 10.02
N ALA A 90 3.20 -10.73 10.06
CA ALA A 90 3.67 -9.36 9.87
C ALA A 90 4.48 -9.23 8.57
N ARG A 91 4.41 -8.07 7.92
CA ARG A 91 5.27 -7.72 6.78
C ARG A 91 6.39 -6.78 7.22
N LEU A 92 7.55 -6.96 6.64
CA LEU A 92 8.63 -5.97 6.62
C LEU A 92 9.25 -5.95 5.23
N ASP A 93 9.47 -4.78 4.65
CA ASP A 93 10.19 -4.62 3.41
C ASP A 93 11.71 -4.69 3.66
N HIS A 94 12.49 -5.16 2.69
CA HIS A 94 13.92 -5.49 2.86
C HIS A 94 14.84 -4.25 3.04
N ASP A 95 14.30 -3.05 2.95
CA ASP A 95 14.99 -1.76 3.09
C ASP A 95 14.59 -0.98 4.35
N ASP A 96 13.60 -1.49 5.12
CA ASP A 96 13.08 -0.86 6.33
C ASP A 96 13.63 -1.53 7.60
N VAL A 97 13.51 -0.84 8.75
CA VAL A 97 14.02 -1.32 10.04
C VAL A 97 12.89 -1.34 11.08
N CYS A 98 12.62 -2.52 11.66
CA CYS A 98 11.70 -2.66 12.80
C CYS A 98 12.24 -1.99 14.06
N LEU A 99 11.41 -1.30 14.83
CA LEU A 99 11.78 -0.95 16.21
C LEU A 99 11.72 -2.19 17.12
N PRO A 100 12.54 -2.26 18.18
CA PRO A 100 12.75 -3.48 18.96
C PRO A 100 11.50 -4.11 19.56
N ASP A 101 10.50 -3.32 19.90
CA ASP A 101 9.28 -3.75 20.58
C ASP A 101 8.04 -3.81 19.65
N ARG A 102 8.24 -3.63 18.34
CA ARG A 102 7.15 -3.64 17.36
C ARG A 102 6.26 -4.86 17.48
N LEU A 103 6.86 -6.07 17.36
CA LEU A 103 6.08 -7.29 17.34
C LEU A 103 5.36 -7.53 18.67
N ALA A 104 6.03 -7.29 19.78
CA ALA A 104 5.44 -7.46 21.11
C ALA A 104 4.21 -6.54 21.31
N ARG A 105 4.30 -5.26 20.90
CA ARG A 105 3.19 -4.30 20.99
C ARG A 105 2.01 -4.69 20.12
N GLN A 106 2.28 -5.07 18.87
CA GLN A 106 1.24 -5.46 17.92
C GLN A 106 0.55 -6.76 18.34
N VAL A 107 1.29 -7.76 18.82
CA VAL A 107 0.75 -8.99 19.38
C VAL A 107 -0.16 -8.70 20.57
N SER A 108 0.34 -7.96 21.57
CA SER A 108 -0.44 -7.60 22.77
C SER A 108 -1.74 -6.89 22.41
N TYR A 109 -1.70 -5.98 21.44
CA TYR A 109 -2.90 -5.29 20.99
C TYR A 109 -3.92 -6.24 20.33
N LEU A 110 -3.49 -7.10 19.42
CA LEU A 110 -4.37 -8.07 18.76
C LEU A 110 -4.97 -9.07 19.74
N GLU A 111 -4.20 -9.51 20.76
CA GLU A 111 -4.70 -10.40 21.80
C GLU A 111 -5.79 -9.76 22.66
N ALA A 112 -5.59 -8.50 23.04
CA ALA A 112 -6.55 -7.75 23.83
C ALA A 112 -7.83 -7.36 23.04
N HIS A 113 -7.80 -7.44 21.69
CA HIS A 113 -8.87 -6.98 20.82
C HIS A 113 -9.28 -8.02 19.78
N PRO A 114 -10.04 -9.07 20.13
CA PRO A 114 -10.41 -10.16 19.21
C PRO A 114 -11.12 -9.72 17.92
N GLY A 115 -11.87 -8.61 17.95
CA GLY A 115 -12.56 -8.05 16.78
C GLY A 115 -11.66 -7.23 15.83
N VAL A 116 -10.34 -7.15 16.12
CA VAL A 116 -9.36 -6.51 15.25
C VAL A 116 -8.70 -7.57 14.38
N ALA A 117 -8.80 -7.42 13.06
CA ALA A 117 -8.21 -8.33 12.08
C ALA A 117 -6.73 -7.99 11.83
N ALA A 118 -6.39 -6.70 11.81
CA ALA A 118 -5.04 -6.24 11.51
C ALA A 118 -4.69 -4.96 12.27
N VAL A 119 -3.39 -4.79 12.53
CA VAL A 119 -2.82 -3.57 13.12
C VAL A 119 -1.61 -3.10 12.31
N GLY A 120 -1.40 -1.80 12.27
CA GLY A 120 -0.15 -1.18 11.87
C GLY A 120 0.28 -0.16 12.91
N GLY A 121 1.28 0.67 12.58
CA GLY A 121 1.75 1.75 13.44
C GLY A 121 2.23 2.94 12.64
N GLU A 122 2.74 3.95 13.33
CA GLU A 122 3.40 5.09 12.71
C GLU A 122 4.82 4.72 12.27
N MET A 123 5.37 5.52 11.36
CA MET A 123 6.74 5.37 10.85
C MET A 123 7.56 6.61 11.18
N ALA A 124 8.81 6.40 11.59
CA ALA A 124 9.85 7.42 11.48
C ALA A 124 10.55 7.25 10.12
N PHE A 125 11.21 8.30 9.63
CA PHE A 125 11.91 8.28 8.35
C PHE A 125 13.41 8.35 8.58
N MET A 126 14.17 7.64 7.74
CA MET A 126 15.63 7.68 7.71
C MET A 126 16.12 7.79 6.26
N ASP A 127 17.31 8.33 6.07
CA ASP A 127 17.98 8.37 4.77
C ASP A 127 18.61 7.02 4.39
N GLY A 128 19.21 6.95 3.20
CA GLY A 128 19.85 5.73 2.71
C GLY A 128 20.97 5.18 3.60
N VAL A 129 21.56 6.02 4.46
CA VAL A 129 22.61 5.61 5.41
C VAL A 129 22.10 5.43 6.84
N GLY A 130 20.78 5.45 7.04
CA GLY A 130 20.13 5.18 8.33
C GLY A 130 20.03 6.38 9.28
N ARG A 131 20.37 7.61 8.85
CA ARG A 131 20.24 8.81 9.67
C ARG A 131 18.78 9.24 9.72
N ALA A 132 18.31 9.65 10.90
CA ALA A 132 16.95 10.13 11.07
C ALA A 132 16.67 11.36 10.19
N ILE A 133 15.58 11.34 9.45
CA ILE A 133 15.04 12.49 8.73
C ILE A 133 13.99 13.14 9.61
N GLU A 134 14.24 14.34 10.08
CA GLU A 134 13.23 15.12 10.80
C GLU A 134 12.07 15.46 9.86
N GLN A 135 10.93 14.84 10.10
CA GLN A 135 9.69 15.31 9.49
C GLN A 135 9.20 16.55 10.24
N LYS A 136 9.15 17.70 9.59
CA LYS A 136 8.33 18.81 10.08
C LYS A 136 6.93 18.22 10.33
N ARG A 137 6.48 18.20 11.61
CA ARG A 137 5.15 17.73 11.98
C ARG A 137 4.15 18.40 11.05
N ARG A 138 3.56 17.62 10.14
CA ARG A 138 2.48 18.13 9.31
C ARG A 138 1.35 18.52 10.24
N ASP A 139 0.99 19.81 10.23
CA ASP A 139 -0.11 20.36 10.98
C ASP A 139 -1.31 19.40 10.96
N PRO A 140 -1.79 18.91 12.13
CA PRO A 140 -2.96 18.02 12.18
C PRO A 140 -4.19 18.61 11.49
N LEU A 141 -4.33 19.94 11.51
CA LEU A 141 -5.41 20.66 10.84
C LEU A 141 -5.26 20.63 9.29
N LYS A 142 -4.02 20.52 8.77
CA LYS A 142 -3.80 20.28 7.33
C LYS A 142 -4.15 18.85 6.93
N ARG A 143 -4.00 17.86 7.82
CA ARG A 143 -4.53 16.50 7.58
C ARG A 143 -6.05 16.51 7.39
N VAL A 144 -6.77 17.27 8.21
CA VAL A 144 -8.24 17.39 8.11
C VAL A 144 -8.68 18.10 6.83
N ARG A 145 -7.96 19.13 6.37
CA ARG A 145 -8.28 19.84 5.13
C ARG A 145 -8.07 19.04 3.84
N HIS A 146 -7.24 17.98 3.87
CA HIS A 146 -7.00 17.09 2.74
C HIS A 146 -7.62 15.70 2.91
N ALA A 147 -8.40 15.50 3.96
CA ALA A 147 -9.08 14.24 4.30
C ALA A 147 -10.45 13.96 3.63
N PRO A 148 -11.03 14.80 2.74
CA PRO A 148 -12.31 14.42 2.11
C PRO A 148 -12.19 13.23 1.16
N LEU A 149 -11.00 12.65 0.96
CA LEU A 149 -10.75 11.59 -0.03
C LEU A 149 -10.14 10.32 0.57
N ALA A 150 -10.18 10.13 1.89
CA ALA A 150 -10.00 8.83 2.48
C ALA A 150 -11.31 8.05 2.33
N PHE A 151 -11.47 7.37 1.22
CA PHE A 151 -12.61 6.50 1.01
C PHE A 151 -12.14 5.03 0.98
N PRO A 152 -12.88 4.16 1.60
CA PRO A 152 -14.09 4.36 2.43
C PRO A 152 -13.77 5.11 3.73
N PRO A 153 -14.68 6.00 4.19
CA PRO A 153 -14.42 6.97 5.27
C PRO A 153 -14.11 6.37 6.64
N LYS A 154 -14.24 5.06 6.81
CA LYS A 154 -14.02 4.36 8.08
C LYS A 154 -12.80 3.45 8.09
N GLN A 155 -12.06 3.33 6.97
CA GLN A 155 -10.92 2.41 6.91
C GLN A 155 -9.61 3.13 7.21
N VAL A 156 -8.88 2.55 8.13
CA VAL A 156 -7.52 2.98 8.47
C VAL A 156 -6.53 2.31 7.53
N PHE A 157 -5.81 3.12 6.76
CA PHE A 157 -4.68 2.64 5.99
C PHE A 157 -3.46 2.50 6.91
N VAL A 158 -2.76 1.38 6.78
CA VAL A 158 -1.45 1.14 7.38
C VAL A 158 -0.44 0.76 6.29
N SER A 159 0.79 1.23 6.39
CA SER A 159 1.85 0.89 5.44
C SER A 159 2.23 -0.59 5.54
N GLY A 160 2.60 -1.18 4.41
CA GLY A 160 2.99 -2.59 4.32
C GLY A 160 4.01 -3.00 5.37
N SER A 161 5.11 -2.26 5.49
CA SER A 161 6.17 -2.54 6.48
C SER A 161 5.73 -2.43 7.93
N THR A 162 4.56 -1.83 8.24
CA THR A 162 4.03 -1.76 9.61
C THR A 162 2.93 -2.80 9.89
N LEU A 163 2.44 -3.47 8.85
CA LEU A 163 1.26 -4.33 8.92
C LEU A 163 1.55 -5.63 9.67
N MET A 164 0.66 -5.97 10.61
CA MET A 164 0.51 -7.30 11.20
C MET A 164 -0.97 -7.66 11.21
N ALA A 165 -1.32 -8.89 10.82
CA ALA A 165 -2.70 -9.38 10.87
C ALA A 165 -2.78 -10.82 11.37
N ARG A 166 -4.00 -11.22 11.75
CA ARG A 166 -4.29 -12.62 12.08
C ARG A 166 -4.12 -13.49 10.85
N LYS A 167 -3.52 -14.66 11.01
CA LYS A 167 -3.40 -15.62 9.90
C LYS A 167 -4.74 -15.91 9.24
N THR A 168 -5.79 -16.13 10.03
CA THR A 168 -7.14 -16.37 9.51
C THR A 168 -7.67 -15.22 8.65
N ALA A 169 -7.35 -13.97 9.00
CA ALA A 169 -7.72 -12.82 8.21
C ALA A 169 -6.91 -12.75 6.89
N TRP A 170 -5.60 -13.04 6.94
CA TRP A 170 -4.75 -13.17 5.75
C TRP A 170 -5.27 -14.26 4.80
N ASP A 171 -5.53 -15.45 5.32
CA ASP A 171 -6.02 -16.58 4.53
C ASP A 171 -7.35 -16.22 3.80
N ALA A 172 -8.21 -15.47 4.47
CA ALA A 172 -9.50 -15.05 3.90
C ALA A 172 -9.37 -13.95 2.82
N THR A 173 -8.22 -13.25 2.71
CA THR A 173 -8.01 -12.25 1.64
C THR A 173 -7.68 -12.88 0.30
N GLY A 174 -7.15 -14.10 0.27
CA GLY A 174 -6.58 -14.73 -0.92
C GLY A 174 -5.21 -14.15 -1.33
N GLY A 175 -4.60 -13.30 -0.49
CA GLY A 175 -3.30 -12.68 -0.75
C GLY A 175 -3.38 -11.33 -1.48
N PHE A 176 -2.21 -10.87 -1.94
CA PHE A 176 -2.07 -9.63 -2.72
C PHE A 176 -2.55 -9.83 -4.15
N ARG A 177 -3.36 -8.92 -4.65
CA ARG A 177 -3.90 -8.98 -6.00
C ARG A 177 -2.89 -8.42 -7.00
N PRO A 178 -2.55 -9.17 -8.08
CA PRO A 178 -1.46 -8.81 -9.00
C PRO A 178 -1.70 -7.52 -9.78
N GLU A 179 -2.94 -7.07 -9.86
CA GLU A 179 -3.33 -5.83 -10.53
C GLU A 179 -2.82 -4.57 -9.80
N PHE A 180 -2.53 -4.65 -8.49
CA PHE A 180 -2.16 -3.49 -7.67
C PHE A 180 -0.66 -3.40 -7.42
N LYS A 181 0.15 -3.39 -8.48
CA LYS A 181 1.63 -3.48 -8.44
C LYS A 181 2.34 -2.43 -7.57
N ALA A 182 1.72 -1.30 -7.28
CA ALA A 182 2.34 -0.22 -6.53
C ALA A 182 1.42 0.41 -5.46
N ALA A 183 0.37 -0.30 -5.07
CA ALA A 183 -0.53 0.07 -3.98
C ALA A 183 -1.17 -1.18 -3.35
N GLU A 184 -0.42 -2.25 -3.37
CA GLU A 184 -0.81 -3.55 -2.81
C GLU A 184 -1.11 -3.45 -1.32
N ASP A 185 -0.43 -2.56 -0.60
CA ASP A 185 -0.64 -2.31 0.81
C ASP A 185 -2.01 -1.64 1.09
N ARG A 186 -2.47 -0.78 0.19
CA ARG A 186 -3.80 -0.17 0.30
C ARG A 186 -4.90 -1.17 0.01
N ASP A 187 -4.70 -1.97 -1.01
CA ASP A 187 -5.65 -3.00 -1.41
C ASP A 187 -5.80 -4.08 -0.34
N ILE A 188 -4.68 -4.59 0.18
CA ILE A 188 -4.70 -5.63 1.22
C ILE A 188 -5.29 -5.11 2.54
N CYS A 189 -5.05 -3.86 2.92
CA CYS A 189 -5.70 -3.25 4.09
C CYS A 189 -7.22 -3.26 3.96
N TRP A 190 -7.73 -3.02 2.76
CA TRP A 190 -9.16 -3.07 2.51
C TRP A 190 -9.71 -4.50 2.59
N LEU A 191 -9.02 -5.48 2.00
CA LEU A 191 -9.42 -6.90 2.10
C LEU A 191 -9.41 -7.39 3.54
N LEU A 192 -8.41 -7.02 4.33
CA LEU A 192 -8.33 -7.30 5.76
C LEU A 192 -9.44 -6.61 6.56
N ALA A 193 -9.84 -5.40 6.18
CA ALA A 193 -10.92 -4.68 6.84
C ALA A 193 -12.30 -5.35 6.68
N ARG A 194 -12.47 -6.24 5.71
CA ARG A 194 -13.66 -7.09 5.56
C ARG A 194 -13.69 -8.25 6.56
N GLN A 195 -12.53 -8.59 7.13
CA GLN A 195 -12.38 -9.67 8.10
C GLN A 195 -12.48 -9.18 9.56
N GLY A 196 -12.46 -7.86 9.77
CA GLY A 196 -12.52 -7.20 11.06
C GLY A 196 -11.89 -5.82 11.02
N ARG A 197 -11.80 -5.15 12.16
CA ARG A 197 -11.23 -3.80 12.21
C ARG A 197 -9.74 -3.81 11.85
N VAL A 198 -9.32 -2.83 11.05
CA VAL A 198 -7.90 -2.48 10.86
C VAL A 198 -7.61 -1.26 11.73
N VAL A 199 -6.55 -1.31 12.52
CA VAL A 199 -6.20 -0.25 13.48
C VAL A 199 -4.77 0.21 13.24
N ARG A 200 -4.54 1.51 13.32
CA ARG A 200 -3.19 2.09 13.35
C ARG A 200 -2.87 2.57 14.77
N LEU A 201 -1.88 1.94 15.37
CA LEU A 201 -1.35 2.33 16.68
C LEU A 201 -0.63 3.69 16.55
N PRO A 202 -0.66 4.51 17.59
CA PRO A 202 0.03 5.80 17.59
C PRO A 202 1.56 5.65 17.73
N ASP A 203 2.02 4.45 18.07
CA ASP A 203 3.43 4.16 18.28
C ASP A 203 4.18 4.11 16.95
N ILE A 204 5.39 4.65 16.91
CA ILE A 204 6.33 4.43 15.83
C ILE A 204 6.84 3.00 15.98
N VAL A 205 6.66 2.19 14.92
CA VAL A 205 7.00 0.76 14.94
C VAL A 205 8.07 0.38 13.91
N VAL A 206 8.30 1.27 12.93
CA VAL A 206 9.24 1.07 11.82
C VAL A 206 9.98 2.37 11.53
N ARG A 207 11.26 2.27 11.16
CA ARG A 207 12.00 3.31 10.44
C ARG A 207 11.94 3.01 8.96
N TYR A 208 11.25 3.85 8.21
CA TYR A 208 11.11 3.77 6.76
C TYR A 208 12.34 4.42 6.11
N ARG A 209 13.03 3.68 5.24
CA ARG A 209 14.22 4.16 4.56
C ARG A 209 13.85 4.86 3.26
N MET A 210 14.39 6.05 3.07
CA MET A 210 14.23 6.85 1.85
C MET A 210 15.53 6.83 1.05
N HIS A 211 15.45 6.28 -0.17
CA HIS A 211 16.55 6.24 -1.13
C HIS A 211 16.02 6.30 -2.56
N ASP A 212 16.88 6.57 -3.53
CA ASP A 212 16.48 6.84 -4.91
C ASP A 212 15.86 5.62 -5.63
N THR A 213 16.15 4.41 -5.14
CA THR A 213 15.62 3.16 -5.69
C THR A 213 14.35 2.66 -4.97
N ASN A 214 13.78 3.42 -4.03
CA ASN A 214 12.47 3.07 -3.46
C ASN A 214 11.42 2.98 -4.57
N LEU A 215 10.62 1.91 -4.56
CA LEU A 215 9.54 1.75 -5.52
C LEU A 215 8.57 2.95 -5.50
N SER A 216 8.26 3.48 -4.32
CA SER A 216 7.40 4.65 -4.12
C SER A 216 7.96 5.94 -4.76
N VAL A 217 9.27 6.05 -4.96
CA VAL A 217 9.92 7.16 -5.67
C VAL A 217 9.93 6.89 -7.17
N MET A 218 10.40 5.70 -7.58
CA MET A 218 10.57 5.33 -8.99
C MET A 218 9.27 5.30 -9.77
N VAL A 219 8.20 4.78 -9.17
CA VAL A 219 6.89 4.56 -9.83
C VAL A 219 5.79 5.45 -9.26
N ARG A 220 6.12 6.65 -8.84
CA ARG A 220 5.18 7.56 -8.15
C ARG A 220 3.87 7.77 -8.92
N ARG A 221 3.92 7.90 -10.25
CA ARG A 221 2.72 8.04 -11.10
C ARG A 221 1.87 6.79 -11.07
N THR A 222 2.50 5.64 -11.28
CA THR A 222 1.88 4.31 -11.20
C THR A 222 1.27 4.06 -9.83
N GLN A 223 1.99 4.44 -8.76
CA GLN A 223 1.53 4.30 -7.38
C GLN A 223 0.26 5.11 -7.10
N LEU A 224 0.21 6.38 -7.52
CA LEU A 224 -0.99 7.21 -7.37
C LEU A 224 -2.19 6.64 -8.10
N PHE A 225 -1.95 6.10 -9.29
CA PHE A 225 -3.00 5.46 -10.08
C PHE A 225 -3.47 4.15 -9.44
N SER A 226 -2.56 3.28 -9.01
CA SER A 226 -2.88 2.03 -8.32
C SER A 226 -3.62 2.26 -7.00
N GLN A 227 -3.24 3.29 -6.22
CA GLN A 227 -3.96 3.70 -5.01
C GLN A 227 -5.41 4.11 -5.31
N PHE A 228 -5.60 4.79 -6.42
CA PHE A 228 -6.91 5.15 -6.89
C PHE A 228 -7.76 3.93 -7.25
N LEU A 229 -7.21 3.00 -8.01
CA LEU A 229 -7.90 1.78 -8.43
C LEU A 229 -8.24 0.87 -7.23
N ALA A 230 -7.32 0.73 -6.27
CA ALA A 230 -7.60 0.02 -5.04
C ALA A 230 -8.79 0.63 -4.27
N SER A 231 -8.87 1.97 -4.25
CA SER A 231 -10.02 2.65 -3.63
C SER A 231 -11.32 2.40 -4.39
N LEU A 232 -11.27 2.31 -5.72
CA LEU A 232 -12.45 2.00 -6.53
C LEU A 232 -12.92 0.57 -6.38
N ALA A 233 -11.99 -0.38 -6.40
CA ALA A 233 -12.31 -1.77 -6.19
C ALA A 233 -12.97 -1.98 -4.82
N ALA A 234 -12.47 -1.26 -3.79
CA ALA A 234 -13.05 -1.25 -2.47
C ALA A 234 -14.51 -0.76 -2.48
N VAL A 235 -14.76 0.37 -3.15
CA VAL A 235 -16.12 0.95 -3.27
C VAL A 235 -17.04 0.03 -4.04
N ALA A 236 -16.61 -0.50 -5.18
CA ALA A 236 -17.41 -1.42 -5.99
C ALA A 236 -17.89 -2.61 -5.17
N ALA A 237 -16.98 -3.23 -4.42
CA ALA A 237 -17.33 -4.38 -3.61
C ALA A 237 -18.23 -4.04 -2.40
N GLU A 238 -18.10 -2.85 -1.77
CA GLU A 238 -19.05 -2.40 -0.74
C GLU A 238 -20.48 -2.20 -1.29
N LEU A 239 -20.58 -1.85 -2.55
CA LEU A 239 -21.87 -1.70 -3.25
C LEU A 239 -22.41 -3.01 -3.83
N GLY A 240 -21.73 -4.15 -3.61
CA GLY A 240 -22.10 -5.42 -4.18
C GLY A 240 -21.86 -5.52 -5.70
N ILE A 241 -21.00 -4.65 -6.25
CA ILE A 241 -20.63 -4.63 -7.66
C ILE A 241 -19.38 -5.49 -7.82
N ASP A 242 -19.35 -6.32 -8.88
CA ASP A 242 -18.17 -7.11 -9.22
C ASP A 242 -16.98 -6.18 -9.54
N ASP A 243 -15.97 -6.19 -8.69
CA ASP A 243 -14.78 -5.36 -8.84
C ASP A 243 -13.86 -5.84 -10.00
N THR A 244 -14.16 -6.98 -10.64
CA THR A 244 -13.45 -7.47 -11.82
C THR A 244 -13.49 -6.46 -12.96
N VAL A 245 -14.59 -5.72 -13.12
CA VAL A 245 -14.72 -4.65 -14.12
C VAL A 245 -13.74 -3.52 -13.85
N VAL A 246 -13.54 -3.16 -12.59
CA VAL A 246 -12.54 -2.17 -12.18
C VAL A 246 -11.13 -2.69 -12.45
N ARG A 247 -10.88 -3.96 -12.08
CA ARG A 247 -9.57 -4.60 -12.23
C ARG A 247 -9.19 -4.85 -13.69
N SER A 248 -10.12 -5.27 -14.54
CA SER A 248 -9.88 -5.49 -15.98
C SER A 248 -9.50 -4.21 -16.73
N GLY A 249 -9.98 -3.04 -16.27
CA GLY A 249 -9.56 -1.74 -16.81
C GLY A 249 -8.10 -1.38 -16.52
N ILE A 250 -7.43 -2.11 -15.60
CA ILE A 250 -6.04 -1.88 -15.18
C ILE A 250 -5.05 -2.61 -16.10
N VAL A 251 -5.46 -3.75 -16.70
CA VAL A 251 -4.55 -4.71 -17.34
C VAL A 251 -4.39 -4.48 -18.83
N VAL A 252 -5.13 -3.56 -19.44
CA VAL A 252 -5.06 -3.35 -20.89
C VAL A 252 -3.81 -2.55 -21.26
N GLY A 253 -2.77 -3.31 -21.63
CA GLY A 253 -1.67 -2.84 -22.47
C GLY A 253 -0.40 -2.37 -21.77
N GLY A 254 0.22 -3.17 -20.89
CA GLY A 254 1.64 -2.97 -20.48
C GLY A 254 2.02 -1.61 -19.85
N ASP A 255 1.46 -0.55 -20.35
CA ASP A 255 1.48 0.80 -19.79
C ASP A 255 0.17 1.07 -19.07
N TYR A 256 0.26 1.56 -17.83
CA TYR A 256 -0.85 1.90 -16.93
C TYR A 256 -1.75 3.04 -17.44
N ALA A 257 -2.15 2.98 -18.71
CA ALA A 257 -3.19 3.84 -19.23
C ALA A 257 -4.56 3.22 -18.92
N PRO A 258 -5.45 3.91 -18.19
CA PRO A 258 -6.80 3.41 -17.97
C PRO A 258 -7.48 3.26 -19.34
N SER A 259 -7.95 2.06 -19.67
CA SER A 259 -8.72 1.91 -20.89
C SER A 259 -10.00 2.74 -20.78
N VAL A 260 -10.23 3.58 -21.76
CA VAL A 260 -11.50 4.34 -21.90
C VAL A 260 -12.69 3.39 -21.94
N ALA A 261 -12.49 2.15 -22.39
CA ALA A 261 -13.51 1.11 -22.44
C ALA A 261 -13.94 0.59 -21.05
N GLY A 262 -12.99 0.28 -20.16
CA GLY A 262 -13.31 -0.12 -18.78
C GLY A 262 -14.03 0.99 -18.01
N TYR A 263 -13.64 2.23 -18.28
CA TYR A 263 -14.30 3.39 -17.71
C TYR A 263 -15.74 3.57 -18.23
N ARG A 264 -15.97 3.37 -19.55
CA ARG A 264 -17.31 3.41 -20.13
C ARG A 264 -18.21 2.30 -19.63
N ALA A 265 -17.69 1.09 -19.42
CA ALA A 265 -18.46 -0.02 -18.84
C ALA A 265 -18.92 0.30 -17.42
N LEU A 266 -18.02 0.85 -16.58
CA LEU A 266 -18.34 1.34 -15.26
C LEU A 266 -19.39 2.47 -15.26
N LEU A 267 -19.36 3.36 -16.24
CA LEU A 267 -20.34 4.44 -16.41
C LEU A 267 -21.70 3.95 -16.93
N ALA A 268 -21.74 2.84 -17.63
CA ALA A 268 -22.97 2.26 -18.18
C ALA A 268 -23.82 1.56 -17.11
N GLU A 269 -23.20 1.04 -16.05
CA GLU A 269 -23.90 0.50 -14.90
C GLU A 269 -24.39 1.63 -13.99
N ARG A 270 -25.60 1.51 -13.44
CA ARG A 270 -26.27 2.56 -12.63
C ARG A 270 -25.64 2.65 -11.23
N TYR A 271 -24.57 3.41 -11.11
CA TYR A 271 -23.96 3.69 -9.80
C TYR A 271 -24.72 4.78 -9.02
N PRO A 272 -24.77 4.71 -7.68
CA PRO A 272 -25.21 5.82 -6.84
C PRO A 272 -24.35 7.08 -7.08
N VAL A 273 -24.97 8.25 -7.04
CA VAL A 273 -24.35 9.55 -7.36
C VAL A 273 -23.09 9.80 -6.54
N GLU A 274 -23.08 9.40 -5.26
CA GLU A 274 -21.93 9.58 -4.35
C GLU A 274 -20.72 8.77 -4.78
N THR A 275 -20.90 7.55 -5.24
CA THR A 275 -19.83 6.66 -5.71
C THR A 275 -19.20 7.22 -6.97
N TYR A 276 -20.01 7.75 -7.85
CA TYR A 276 -19.62 8.39 -9.09
C TYR A 276 -18.72 9.62 -8.84
N TRP A 277 -19.07 10.40 -7.84
CA TRP A 277 -18.31 11.57 -7.41
C TRP A 277 -16.94 11.23 -6.89
N LEU A 278 -16.86 10.24 -6.05
CA LEU A 278 -15.61 9.80 -5.45
C LEU A 278 -14.66 9.23 -6.51
N PHE A 279 -15.20 8.47 -7.44
CA PHE A 279 -14.53 7.98 -8.63
C PHE A 279 -13.92 9.11 -9.45
N PHE A 280 -14.75 10.10 -9.76
CA PHE A 280 -14.37 11.27 -10.54
C PHE A 280 -13.29 12.10 -9.86
N LEU A 281 -13.46 12.40 -8.56
CA LEU A 281 -12.52 13.20 -7.79
C LEU A 281 -11.15 12.54 -7.65
N ALA A 282 -11.13 11.23 -7.42
CA ALA A 282 -9.88 10.49 -7.30
C ALA A 282 -9.12 10.43 -8.64
N ARG A 283 -9.84 10.28 -9.77
CA ARG A 283 -9.23 10.27 -11.11
C ARG A 283 -8.75 11.66 -11.55
N MET A 284 -9.51 12.71 -11.30
CA MET A 284 -9.07 14.08 -11.56
C MET A 284 -7.80 14.43 -10.79
N ARG A 285 -7.68 13.97 -9.54
CA ARG A 285 -6.46 14.14 -8.74
C ARG A 285 -5.28 13.41 -9.37
N ALA A 286 -5.44 12.15 -9.77
CA ALA A 286 -4.39 11.37 -10.43
C ALA A 286 -3.99 12.00 -11.78
N TRP A 287 -4.95 12.49 -12.55
CA TRP A 287 -4.72 13.13 -13.83
C TRP A 287 -3.98 14.48 -13.69
N VAL A 288 -4.40 15.32 -12.75
CA VAL A 288 -3.78 16.63 -12.47
C VAL A 288 -2.33 16.46 -11.99
N LEU A 289 -2.09 15.45 -11.14
CA LEU A 289 -0.75 15.17 -10.59
C LEU A 289 0.14 14.37 -11.56
N GLY A 290 -0.45 13.71 -12.56
CA GLY A 290 0.22 12.75 -13.45
C GLY A 290 0.54 13.27 -14.86
N GLY A 291 -0.02 14.41 -15.32
CA GLY A 291 0.22 14.97 -16.65
C GLY A 291 -0.25 14.08 -17.82
N TYR A 292 -1.37 13.38 -17.69
CA TYR A 292 -1.89 12.47 -18.72
C TYR A 292 -2.56 13.21 -19.90
N ALA A 293 -2.22 12.80 -21.14
CA ALA A 293 -2.62 13.42 -22.39
C ALA A 293 -4.11 13.26 -22.78
N ASP A 294 -4.86 12.32 -22.17
CA ASP A 294 -6.23 11.97 -22.56
C ASP A 294 -7.34 12.84 -21.91
N GLY A 295 -6.98 14.05 -21.50
CA GLY A 295 -7.90 15.00 -20.87
C GLY A 295 -9.13 15.36 -21.68
N ALA A 296 -9.03 15.36 -23.03
CA ALA A 296 -10.13 15.72 -23.91
C ALA A 296 -11.26 14.67 -23.93
N ALA A 297 -10.92 13.38 -24.00
CA ALA A 297 -11.89 12.29 -23.97
C ALA A 297 -12.59 12.18 -22.60
N LEU A 298 -11.85 12.39 -21.53
CA LEU A 298 -12.40 12.44 -20.18
C LEU A 298 -13.31 13.65 -19.98
N ALA A 299 -12.90 14.83 -20.43
CA ALA A 299 -13.71 16.05 -20.37
C ALA A 299 -15.02 15.91 -21.16
N ALA A 300 -14.99 15.27 -22.34
CA ALA A 300 -16.19 15.01 -23.15
C ALA A 300 -17.14 14.02 -22.45
N ALA A 301 -16.63 12.95 -21.86
CA ALA A 301 -17.43 11.98 -21.10
C ALA A 301 -18.08 12.64 -19.87
N ILE A 302 -17.34 13.49 -19.18
CA ILE A 302 -17.81 14.30 -18.06
C ILE A 302 -18.91 15.27 -18.51
N GLN A 303 -18.70 16.04 -19.58
CA GLN A 303 -19.68 16.97 -20.10
C GLN A 303 -20.98 16.29 -20.54
N ALA A 304 -20.89 15.13 -21.19
CA ALA A 304 -22.06 14.33 -21.57
C ALA A 304 -22.90 13.90 -20.37
N HIS A 305 -22.23 13.45 -19.30
CA HIS A 305 -22.89 13.08 -18.05
C HIS A 305 -23.54 14.27 -17.35
N TRP A 306 -22.90 15.44 -17.35
CA TRP A 306 -23.35 16.66 -16.68
C TRP A 306 -24.58 17.29 -17.33
N ARG A 307 -24.74 17.14 -18.64
CA ARG A 307 -25.96 17.56 -19.33
C ARG A 307 -27.18 16.83 -18.81
N ALA A 308 -26.98 15.62 -18.28
CA ALA A 308 -28.03 14.79 -17.73
C ALA A 308 -28.39 15.07 -16.25
N ARG A 309 -27.54 15.80 -15.50
CA ARG A 309 -27.72 16.00 -14.04
C ARG A 309 -27.19 17.37 -13.54
N PRO A 310 -28.00 18.44 -13.64
CA PRO A 310 -27.56 19.81 -13.33
C PRO A 310 -27.18 20.09 -11.85
N TRP A 311 -27.68 19.33 -10.90
CA TRP A 311 -27.47 19.55 -9.46
C TRP A 311 -26.03 19.29 -8.99
N ASP A 312 -25.33 18.49 -9.71
CA ASP A 312 -23.94 18.16 -9.42
C ASP A 312 -22.96 19.24 -9.90
N ARG A 313 -23.40 20.13 -10.77
CA ARG A 313 -22.59 21.17 -11.41
C ARG A 313 -22.01 22.19 -10.41
N ALA A 314 -22.81 22.60 -9.41
CA ALA A 314 -22.37 23.57 -8.40
C ALA A 314 -21.22 23.03 -7.51
N ARG A 315 -21.32 21.77 -7.10
CA ARG A 315 -20.28 21.09 -6.31
C ARG A 315 -18.97 20.92 -7.08
N LEU A 316 -19.04 20.64 -8.39
CA LEU A 316 -17.86 20.57 -9.25
C LEU A 316 -17.17 21.92 -9.40
N VAL A 317 -17.89 22.98 -9.63
CA VAL A 317 -17.32 24.33 -9.79
C VAL A 317 -16.50 24.70 -8.56
N THR A 318 -17.03 24.43 -7.37
CA THR A 318 -16.34 24.66 -6.11
C THR A 318 -15.06 23.80 -6.01
N TRP A 319 -15.13 22.56 -6.45
CA TRP A 319 -14.01 21.64 -6.39
C TRP A 319 -12.92 21.93 -7.45
N LEU A 320 -13.31 22.28 -8.69
CA LEU A 320 -12.39 22.74 -9.74
C LEU A 320 -11.67 24.03 -9.34
N ALA A 321 -12.33 24.93 -8.62
CA ALA A 321 -11.71 26.12 -8.06
C ALA A 321 -10.65 25.75 -7.00
N ALA A 322 -10.96 24.78 -6.11
CA ALA A 322 -10.00 24.25 -5.13
C ALA A 322 -8.79 23.55 -5.80
N LEU A 323 -9.01 22.84 -6.92
CA LEU A 323 -7.97 22.19 -7.70
C LEU A 323 -7.04 23.18 -8.39
N ARG A 324 -7.60 24.23 -9.00
CA ARG A 324 -6.81 25.33 -9.60
C ARG A 324 -5.95 26.05 -8.56
N TYR A 325 -6.47 26.22 -7.35
CA TYR A 325 -5.73 26.80 -6.24
C TYR A 325 -4.53 25.92 -5.83
N THR A 326 -4.75 24.59 -5.74
CA THR A 326 -3.68 23.63 -5.39
C THR A 326 -2.60 23.54 -6.49
N GLN A 327 -3.00 23.60 -7.77
CA GLN A 327 -2.07 23.63 -8.91
C GLN A 327 -1.19 24.88 -8.90
N ARG A 328 -1.80 26.06 -8.69
CA ARG A 328 -1.04 27.32 -8.57
C ARG A 328 -0.04 27.28 -7.42
N LYS A 329 -0.42 26.67 -6.29
CA LYS A 329 0.47 26.54 -5.14
C LYS A 329 1.61 25.55 -5.39
N ALA A 330 1.37 24.44 -6.08
CA ALA A 330 2.41 23.46 -6.45
C ALA A 330 3.39 24.05 -7.49
N ALA A 331 2.90 24.85 -8.43
CA ALA A 331 3.75 25.54 -9.41
C ALA A 331 4.62 26.64 -8.77
N LEU A 332 4.13 27.32 -7.75
CA LEU A 332 4.89 28.33 -7.00
C LEU A 332 5.99 27.69 -6.13
N THR A 333 5.72 26.53 -5.53
CA THR A 333 6.73 25.80 -4.74
C THR A 333 7.86 25.24 -5.60
N VAL A 334 7.59 24.87 -6.86
CA VAL A 334 8.62 24.41 -7.81
C VAL A 334 9.45 25.59 -8.34
N ALA A 335 8.90 26.81 -8.38
CA ALA A 335 9.60 28.01 -8.81
C ALA A 335 10.44 28.66 -7.69
N GLU A 336 10.18 28.31 -6.43
CA GLU A 336 10.98 28.77 -5.27
C GLU A 336 12.18 27.84 -4.98
N ASP A 337 12.18 26.61 -5.53
CA ASP A 337 13.25 25.60 -5.39
C ASP A 337 14.16 25.51 -6.64
N ALA A 338 13.98 26.39 -7.65
CA ALA A 338 14.81 26.50 -8.86
C ALA A 338 15.60 27.82 -8.87
#